data_4dd35774e41f66261b2908644aa714c2
#
_entry.id   4dd35774e41f66261b2908644aa714c2
#
_cell.length_a   1.000
_cell.length_b   1.000
_cell.length_c   1.000
_cell.angle_alpha   90.00
_cell.angle_beta   90.00
_cell.angle_gamma   90.00
#
_symmetry.space_group_name_H-M   'P 1'
#
loop_
_entity.id
_entity.type
_entity.pdbx_description
1 polymer ?
#
loop_
_entity_poly.entity_id
_entity_poly.type
_entity_poly.pdbx_seq_one_letter_code
_entity_poly.pdbx_strand_id
1 'polypeptide(L)'
;MAQKSIIAGLILSALVAPAFADEVNVYSTRQPELIDPMFKAFTAKTGIEVNTVFLKSGFIERLKAEGKRSPADLVMTVDIGNLKAAVDEGVTQPVTSPTLEAAVPAAFRDPGGNWWGVTARARIAYTSKDRVKPGEVTTYEDLADPKWKGRLCTRSGEHAYNLALTAAYIGHHGAAEAEDWLRGVKANLARKPQGNDRAQVKAVWAGECDVAIGNTYYMAAMLADPEQREWAEAVQIVFPTFEGHGAHMNISGVAMTTAAPNKANAIKLMEFLVSEEGQQIYAELNAEYPVVEGVKASDLVASWGEFSADDLPLAEIAEHRAEALKIAQTVDFDG
;
A
#
# COMPACT_ATOMS: atom_id res chain seq x y z
N MET A 1 -42.13 61.09 49.80
CA MET A 1 -42.34 59.71 49.36
C MET A 1 -41.48 59.52 48.11
N ALA A 2 -40.33 58.85 48.21
CA ALA A 2 -39.38 58.62 47.09
C ALA A 2 -39.50 57.16 46.66
N GLN A 3 -39.95 56.96 45.44
CA GLN A 3 -40.12 55.66 44.82
C GLN A 3 -38.79 55.21 44.21
N LYS A 4 -38.19 54.15 44.76
CA LYS A 4 -36.95 53.52 44.23
C LYS A 4 -37.32 52.47 43.18
N SER A 5 -37.00 52.75 41.92
CA SER A 5 -37.10 51.77 40.83
C SER A 5 -35.89 50.85 40.85
N ILE A 6 -36.11 49.58 41.04
CA ILE A 6 -35.08 48.52 40.95
C ILE A 6 -35.11 48.04 39.50
N ILE A 7 -34.01 48.28 38.76
CA ILE A 7 -33.78 47.73 37.43
C ILE A 7 -33.08 46.34 37.61
N ALA A 8 -33.80 45.27 37.35
CA ALA A 8 -33.22 43.92 37.32
C ALA A 8 -32.56 43.70 35.99
N GLY A 9 -31.23 43.70 35.98
CA GLY A 9 -30.44 43.34 34.80
C GLY A 9 -30.44 41.81 34.60
N LEU A 10 -31.03 41.34 33.51
CA LEU A 10 -30.91 39.95 33.06
C LEU A 10 -29.51 39.77 32.48
N ILE A 11 -28.65 39.04 33.18
CA ILE A 11 -27.39 38.55 32.63
C ILE A 11 -27.67 37.31 31.81
N LEU A 12 -27.66 37.45 30.49
CA LEU A 12 -27.74 36.33 29.54
C LEU A 12 -26.39 35.63 29.48
N SER A 13 -26.21 34.59 30.30
CA SER A 13 -25.02 33.73 30.22
C SER A 13 -25.08 32.90 28.96
N ALA A 14 -24.38 33.31 27.92
CA ALA A 14 -24.13 32.47 26.74
C ALA A 14 -23.33 31.23 27.18
N LEU A 15 -23.99 30.08 27.20
CA LEU A 15 -23.32 28.78 27.30
C LEU A 15 -22.49 28.59 26.01
N VAL A 16 -21.19 28.89 26.09
CA VAL A 16 -20.23 28.47 25.07
C VAL A 16 -20.08 26.95 25.27
N ALA A 17 -20.79 26.18 24.45
CA ALA A 17 -20.50 24.76 24.34
C ALA A 17 -19.02 24.60 23.89
N PRO A 18 -18.23 23.70 24.51
CA PRO A 18 -16.90 23.42 24.02
C PRO A 18 -17.05 22.98 22.56
N ALA A 19 -16.49 23.73 21.63
CA ALA A 19 -16.29 23.27 20.29
C ALA A 19 -15.29 22.11 20.40
N PHE A 20 -15.78 20.86 20.29
CA PHE A 20 -14.88 19.74 20.02
C PHE A 20 -14.17 20.10 18.73
N ALA A 21 -12.85 20.11 18.75
CA ALA A 21 -12.09 20.27 17.52
C ALA A 21 -12.53 19.16 16.55
N ASP A 22 -12.84 19.55 15.30
CA ASP A 22 -13.14 18.57 14.28
C ASP A 22 -11.93 17.66 14.09
N GLU A 23 -12.09 16.35 14.22
CA GLU A 23 -11.00 15.38 14.17
C GLU A 23 -11.34 14.17 13.30
N VAL A 24 -10.29 13.45 12.89
CA VAL A 24 -10.33 12.11 12.31
C VAL A 24 -9.28 11.24 12.97
N ASN A 25 -9.67 10.06 13.41
CA ASN A 25 -8.78 9.10 14.06
C ASN A 25 -8.44 7.95 13.09
N VAL A 26 -7.15 7.78 12.78
CA VAL A 26 -6.65 6.83 11.79
C VAL A 26 -5.78 5.77 12.45
N TYR A 27 -6.14 4.50 12.29
CA TYR A 27 -5.25 3.38 12.58
C TYR A 27 -4.46 3.07 11.31
N SER A 28 -3.13 3.14 11.40
CA SER A 28 -2.26 2.97 10.24
C SER A 28 -1.23 1.87 10.46
N THR A 29 -1.06 0.99 9.48
CA THR A 29 0.09 0.08 9.41
C THR A 29 1.27 0.71 8.66
N ARG A 30 1.06 1.90 8.07
CA ARG A 30 2.08 2.67 7.38
C ARG A 30 2.81 3.57 8.36
N GLN A 31 4.11 3.69 8.18
CA GLN A 31 4.98 4.50 9.04
C GLN A 31 4.56 5.98 8.99
N PRO A 32 4.59 6.71 10.13
CA PRO A 32 4.13 8.08 10.20
C PRO A 32 4.81 9.02 9.20
N GLU A 33 6.11 8.90 9.01
CA GLU A 33 6.88 9.73 8.07
C GLU A 33 6.38 9.67 6.63
N LEU A 34 5.68 8.61 6.26
CA LEU A 34 5.14 8.40 4.92
C LEU A 34 3.71 8.91 4.74
N ILE A 35 3.01 9.27 5.83
CA ILE A 35 1.61 9.71 5.79
C ILE A 35 1.37 11.08 6.45
N ASP A 36 2.17 11.45 7.44
CA ASP A 36 2.03 12.72 8.17
C ASP A 36 2.02 13.95 7.25
N PRO A 37 2.83 14.03 6.17
CA PRO A 37 2.77 15.18 5.27
C PRO A 37 1.39 15.40 4.64
N MET A 38 0.70 14.32 4.22
CA MET A 38 -0.66 14.40 3.68
C MET A 38 -1.66 14.84 4.74
N PHE A 39 -1.54 14.30 5.96
CA PHE A 39 -2.43 14.66 7.07
C PHE A 39 -2.24 16.12 7.50
N LYS A 40 -1.00 16.60 7.54
CA LYS A 40 -0.71 18.02 7.80
C LYS A 40 -1.28 18.93 6.71
N ALA A 41 -1.17 18.56 5.44
CA ALA A 41 -1.76 19.30 4.34
C ALA A 41 -3.30 19.33 4.43
N PHE A 42 -3.93 18.20 4.76
CA PHE A 42 -5.35 18.12 5.01
C PHE A 42 -5.79 19.03 6.17
N THR A 43 -5.11 18.95 7.34
CA THR A 43 -5.41 19.80 8.50
C THR A 43 -5.22 21.28 8.16
N ALA A 44 -4.15 21.66 7.46
CA ALA A 44 -3.93 23.04 7.03
C ALA A 44 -5.05 23.57 6.13
N LYS A 45 -5.60 22.71 5.28
CA LYS A 45 -6.68 23.06 4.32
C LYS A 45 -8.07 23.13 4.96
N THR A 46 -8.34 22.25 5.92
CA THR A 46 -9.70 22.04 6.43
C THR A 46 -9.90 22.46 7.87
N GLY A 47 -8.83 22.61 8.64
CA GLY A 47 -8.89 22.80 10.09
C GLY A 47 -9.24 21.54 10.89
N ILE A 48 -9.40 20.38 10.21
CA ILE A 48 -9.72 19.10 10.86
C ILE A 48 -8.41 18.43 11.28
N GLU A 49 -8.27 18.11 12.56
CA GLU A 49 -7.09 17.41 13.09
C GLU A 49 -7.11 15.93 12.72
N VAL A 50 -5.95 15.36 12.37
CA VAL A 50 -5.80 13.93 12.09
C VAL A 50 -4.94 13.29 13.17
N ASN A 51 -5.57 12.44 13.99
CA ASN A 51 -4.89 11.65 15.02
C ASN A 51 -4.51 10.29 14.47
N THR A 52 -3.23 9.94 14.51
CA THR A 52 -2.75 8.67 13.95
C THR A 52 -2.25 7.74 15.05
N VAL A 53 -2.68 6.49 15.00
CA VAL A 53 -2.11 5.40 15.79
C VAL A 53 -1.41 4.44 14.85
N PHE A 54 -0.09 4.38 14.93
CA PHE A 54 0.72 3.42 14.18
C PHE A 54 0.63 2.02 14.82
N LEU A 55 0.23 1.03 14.01
CA LEU A 55 0.09 -0.37 14.40
C LEU A 55 0.87 -1.23 13.41
N LYS A 56 2.02 -1.75 13.82
CA LYS A 56 2.82 -2.64 12.95
C LYS A 56 2.04 -3.87 12.48
N SER A 57 1.12 -4.36 13.32
CA SER A 57 0.23 -5.50 13.08
C SER A 57 -0.92 -5.48 14.09
N GLY A 58 -1.93 -6.36 13.94
CA GLY A 58 -2.99 -6.56 14.94
C GLY A 58 -4.08 -5.48 14.95
N PHE A 59 -4.20 -4.69 13.88
CA PHE A 59 -5.23 -3.65 13.81
C PHE A 59 -6.65 -4.24 13.74
N ILE A 60 -6.83 -5.40 13.09
CA ILE A 60 -8.12 -6.09 13.00
C ILE A 60 -8.56 -6.58 14.39
N GLU A 61 -7.68 -7.27 15.11
CA GLU A 61 -7.93 -7.76 16.46
C GLU A 61 -8.26 -6.61 17.41
N ARG A 62 -7.57 -5.50 17.28
CA ARG A 62 -7.84 -4.30 18.05
C ARG A 62 -9.21 -3.72 17.75
N LEU A 63 -9.57 -3.53 16.47
CA LEU A 63 -10.89 -3.05 16.07
C LEU A 63 -12.01 -3.98 16.56
N LYS A 64 -11.81 -5.31 16.50
CA LYS A 64 -12.77 -6.30 17.04
C LYS A 64 -12.91 -6.19 18.55
N ALA A 65 -11.82 -6.02 19.28
CA ALA A 65 -11.85 -5.86 20.74
C ALA A 65 -12.51 -4.57 21.19
N GLU A 66 -12.28 -3.47 20.48
CA GLU A 66 -12.89 -2.17 20.74
C GLU A 66 -14.38 -2.13 20.33
N GLY A 67 -14.74 -2.83 19.24
CA GLY A 67 -16.09 -2.91 18.69
C GLY A 67 -16.68 -1.52 18.43
N LYS A 68 -17.93 -1.28 18.84
CA LYS A 68 -18.63 0.01 18.67
C LYS A 68 -18.01 1.17 19.46
N ARG A 69 -17.06 0.89 20.35
CA ARG A 69 -16.36 1.91 21.16
C ARG A 69 -15.01 2.28 20.56
N SER A 70 -14.65 1.73 19.41
CA SER A 70 -13.42 2.11 18.75
C SER A 70 -13.41 3.61 18.44
N PRO A 71 -12.33 4.33 18.78
CA PRO A 71 -12.18 5.72 18.39
C PRO A 71 -11.78 5.87 16.92
N ALA A 72 -11.34 4.77 16.26
CA ALA A 72 -10.85 4.82 14.90
C ALA A 72 -11.97 5.06 13.90
N ASP A 73 -11.80 6.07 13.06
CA ASP A 73 -12.69 6.37 11.93
C ASP A 73 -12.24 5.62 10.68
N LEU A 74 -10.93 5.58 10.46
CA LEU A 74 -10.32 4.98 9.29
C LEU A 74 -9.22 3.98 9.69
N VAL A 75 -9.03 2.98 8.84
CA VAL A 75 -7.81 2.19 8.80
C VAL A 75 -7.10 2.46 7.48
N MET A 76 -5.79 2.76 7.55
CA MET A 76 -4.91 2.86 6.39
C MET A 76 -3.89 1.74 6.43
N THR A 77 -3.81 0.97 5.37
CA THR A 77 -2.88 -0.16 5.31
C THR A 77 -2.19 -0.26 3.96
N VAL A 78 -1.02 -0.87 3.97
CA VAL A 78 -0.29 -1.26 2.77
C VAL A 78 -0.69 -2.69 2.42
N ASP A 79 -0.92 -2.95 1.14
CA ASP A 79 -1.29 -4.27 0.63
C ASP A 79 -2.80 -4.56 0.64
N ILE A 80 -3.28 -4.96 -0.55
CA ILE A 80 -4.69 -5.29 -0.78
C ILE A 80 -5.19 -6.42 0.13
N GLY A 81 -4.33 -7.39 0.44
CA GLY A 81 -4.71 -8.50 1.30
C GLY A 81 -5.05 -8.08 2.73
N ASN A 82 -4.46 -7.00 3.25
CA ASN A 82 -4.82 -6.47 4.56
C ASN A 82 -6.19 -5.75 4.53
N LEU A 83 -6.50 -5.05 3.42
CA LEU A 83 -7.81 -4.43 3.22
C LEU A 83 -8.90 -5.49 3.10
N LYS A 84 -8.67 -6.52 2.29
CA LYS A 84 -9.60 -7.65 2.14
C LYS A 84 -9.84 -8.35 3.47
N ALA A 85 -8.79 -8.64 4.24
CA ALA A 85 -8.93 -9.25 5.56
C ALA A 85 -9.77 -8.39 6.52
N ALA A 86 -9.63 -7.06 6.47
CA ALA A 86 -10.45 -6.16 7.29
C ALA A 86 -11.93 -6.21 6.90
N VAL A 87 -12.23 -6.33 5.60
CA VAL A 87 -13.60 -6.51 5.09
C VAL A 87 -14.18 -7.85 5.54
N ASP A 88 -13.44 -8.95 5.33
CA ASP A 88 -13.88 -10.31 5.67
C ASP A 88 -14.16 -10.49 7.16
N GLU A 89 -13.38 -9.82 7.99
CA GLU A 89 -13.54 -9.82 9.45
C GLU A 89 -14.62 -8.84 9.95
N GLY A 90 -15.29 -8.12 9.03
CA GLY A 90 -16.44 -7.26 9.32
C GLY A 90 -16.10 -6.04 10.17
N VAL A 91 -14.83 -5.57 10.13
CA VAL A 91 -14.40 -4.38 10.89
C VAL A 91 -14.49 -3.08 10.10
N THR A 92 -14.89 -3.15 8.82
CA THR A 92 -15.08 -2.01 7.93
C THR A 92 -16.53 -1.85 7.51
N GLN A 93 -16.89 -0.69 7.00
CA GLN A 93 -18.19 -0.40 6.41
C GLN A 93 -18.02 0.29 5.04
N PRO A 94 -18.98 0.12 4.11
CA PRO A 94 -18.89 0.75 2.81
C PRO A 94 -19.05 2.29 2.90
N VAL A 95 -18.34 2.97 2.01
CA VAL A 95 -18.43 4.42 1.79
C VAL A 95 -18.92 4.65 0.38
N THR A 96 -19.98 5.45 0.26
CA THR A 96 -20.46 5.98 -1.02
C THR A 96 -20.08 7.45 -1.09
N SER A 97 -19.25 7.80 -2.08
CA SER A 97 -18.85 9.16 -2.39
C SER A 97 -18.67 9.31 -3.90
N PRO A 98 -19.44 10.19 -4.55
CA PRO A 98 -19.22 10.47 -5.97
C PRO A 98 -17.80 10.95 -6.30
N THR A 99 -17.15 11.65 -5.36
CA THR A 99 -15.76 12.10 -5.50
C THR A 99 -14.81 10.93 -5.56
N LEU A 100 -14.92 9.98 -4.63
CA LEU A 100 -14.09 8.77 -4.61
C LEU A 100 -14.35 7.90 -5.84
N GLU A 101 -15.61 7.72 -6.22
CA GLU A 101 -15.99 6.92 -7.38
C GLU A 101 -15.46 7.49 -8.70
N ALA A 102 -15.44 8.81 -8.83
CA ALA A 102 -14.90 9.49 -10.01
C ALA A 102 -13.37 9.50 -10.05
N ALA A 103 -12.71 9.58 -8.88
CA ALA A 103 -11.27 9.72 -8.80
C ALA A 103 -10.52 8.38 -8.86
N VAL A 104 -11.05 7.31 -8.23
CA VAL A 104 -10.35 6.03 -8.12
C VAL A 104 -10.88 5.04 -9.14
N PRO A 105 -10.05 4.58 -10.10
CA PRO A 105 -10.44 3.55 -11.08
C PRO A 105 -10.93 2.27 -10.41
N ALA A 106 -11.81 1.54 -11.11
CA ALA A 106 -12.41 0.30 -10.59
C ALA A 106 -11.37 -0.76 -10.18
N ALA A 107 -10.22 -0.81 -10.85
CA ALA A 107 -9.13 -1.73 -10.53
C ALA A 107 -8.51 -1.47 -9.14
N PHE A 108 -8.63 -0.25 -8.61
CA PHE A 108 -8.02 0.18 -7.36
C PHE A 108 -9.04 0.45 -6.23
N ARG A 109 -10.25 -0.07 -6.33
CA ARG A 109 -11.29 0.06 -5.29
C ARG A 109 -12.10 -1.21 -5.13
N ASP A 110 -12.69 -1.37 -3.95
CA ASP A 110 -13.67 -2.43 -3.72
C ASP A 110 -14.97 -2.16 -4.49
N PRO A 111 -15.49 -3.12 -5.23
CA PRO A 111 -16.79 -2.97 -5.92
C PRO A 111 -17.95 -2.61 -4.97
N GLY A 112 -17.88 -3.06 -3.70
CA GLY A 112 -18.86 -2.74 -2.65
C GLY A 112 -18.54 -1.46 -1.87
N GLY A 113 -17.44 -0.74 -2.20
CA GLY A 113 -17.05 0.51 -1.53
C GLY A 113 -16.43 0.35 -0.16
N ASN A 114 -16.00 -0.86 0.25
CA ASN A 114 -15.44 -1.10 1.58
C ASN A 114 -14.00 -0.60 1.72
N TRP A 115 -13.26 -0.46 0.64
CA TRP A 115 -11.92 0.11 0.62
C TRP A 115 -11.63 0.87 -0.67
N TRP A 116 -10.69 1.80 -0.58
CA TRP A 116 -10.26 2.68 -1.66
C TRP A 116 -8.75 2.75 -1.70
N GLY A 117 -8.16 2.55 -2.88
CA GLY A 117 -6.73 2.77 -3.10
C GLY A 117 -6.40 4.25 -3.02
N VAL A 118 -5.28 4.57 -2.39
CA VAL A 118 -4.80 5.96 -2.26
C VAL A 118 -3.44 6.16 -2.92
N THR A 119 -2.68 5.09 -3.13
CA THR A 119 -1.43 5.10 -3.90
C THR A 119 -1.08 3.70 -4.34
N ALA A 120 -0.28 3.57 -5.41
CA ALA A 120 0.10 2.30 -5.99
C ALA A 120 1.62 2.13 -6.11
N ARG A 121 2.07 0.87 -6.23
CA ARG A 121 3.45 0.49 -6.51
C ARG A 121 3.48 -0.78 -7.34
N ALA A 122 4.51 -0.89 -8.19
CA ALA A 122 4.76 -2.11 -8.92
C ALA A 122 5.67 -3.07 -8.13
N ARG A 123 5.43 -4.37 -8.30
CA ARG A 123 6.33 -5.44 -7.87
C ARG A 123 7.27 -5.74 -9.03
N ILE A 124 8.55 -5.46 -8.85
CA ILE A 124 9.55 -5.40 -9.93
C ILE A 124 10.68 -6.38 -9.71
N ALA A 125 11.49 -6.58 -10.75
CA ALA A 125 12.81 -7.18 -10.63
C ALA A 125 13.89 -6.08 -10.61
N TYR A 126 14.74 -6.11 -9.58
CA TYR A 126 16.00 -5.42 -9.56
C TYR A 126 17.06 -6.32 -10.16
N THR A 127 17.62 -5.94 -11.30
CA THR A 127 18.63 -6.75 -11.98
C THR A 127 19.99 -6.06 -11.95
N SER A 128 21.06 -6.85 -11.77
CA SER A 128 22.42 -6.34 -11.81
C SER A 128 22.75 -5.71 -13.16
N LYS A 129 23.22 -4.47 -13.17
CA LYS A 129 23.63 -3.78 -14.41
C LYS A 129 24.77 -4.48 -15.15
N ASP A 130 25.65 -5.18 -14.40
CA ASP A 130 26.85 -5.78 -14.96
C ASP A 130 26.67 -7.26 -15.37
N ARG A 131 25.71 -7.97 -14.72
CA ARG A 131 25.58 -9.43 -14.84
C ARG A 131 24.29 -9.91 -15.50
N VAL A 132 23.33 -9.01 -15.73
CA VAL A 132 22.07 -9.29 -16.40
C VAL A 132 21.88 -8.34 -17.58
N LYS A 133 21.73 -8.91 -18.76
CA LYS A 133 21.52 -8.10 -19.97
C LYS A 133 20.06 -7.62 -20.05
N PRO A 134 19.82 -6.46 -20.66
CA PRO A 134 18.45 -6.02 -20.97
C PRO A 134 17.68 -7.10 -21.75
N GLY A 135 16.44 -7.39 -21.31
CA GLY A 135 15.57 -8.40 -21.94
C GLY A 135 15.79 -9.84 -21.47
N GLU A 136 16.69 -10.11 -20.51
CA GLU A 136 16.83 -11.45 -19.92
C GLU A 136 15.74 -11.76 -18.87
N VAL A 137 15.11 -10.74 -18.30
CA VAL A 137 13.90 -10.84 -17.47
C VAL A 137 12.86 -9.93 -18.10
N THR A 138 11.75 -10.48 -18.51
CA THR A 138 10.63 -9.75 -19.16
C THR A 138 9.29 -10.07 -18.51
N THR A 139 9.16 -11.29 -17.99
CA THR A 139 7.93 -11.76 -17.34
C THR A 139 8.21 -12.29 -15.94
N TYR A 140 7.15 -12.48 -15.14
CA TYR A 140 7.29 -13.18 -13.85
C TYR A 140 7.57 -14.66 -14.03
N GLU A 141 7.11 -15.24 -15.14
CA GLU A 141 7.37 -16.62 -15.54
C GLU A 141 8.88 -16.85 -15.72
N ASP A 142 9.61 -15.88 -16.29
CA ASP A 142 11.07 -15.92 -16.47
C ASP A 142 11.83 -16.21 -15.17
N LEU A 143 11.29 -15.81 -14.00
CA LEU A 143 11.94 -16.01 -12.71
C LEU A 143 12.07 -17.49 -12.31
N ALA A 144 11.23 -18.36 -12.90
CA ALA A 144 11.30 -19.81 -12.72
C ALA A 144 12.26 -20.53 -13.73
N ASP A 145 12.78 -19.81 -14.74
CA ASP A 145 13.70 -20.38 -15.73
C ASP A 145 14.99 -20.89 -15.03
N PRO A 146 15.40 -22.14 -15.26
CA PRO A 146 16.62 -22.71 -14.69
C PRO A 146 17.92 -21.92 -14.96
N LYS A 147 17.95 -21.01 -15.94
CA LYS A 147 19.07 -20.09 -16.18
C LYS A 147 19.41 -19.22 -14.96
N TRP A 148 18.44 -19.02 -14.06
CA TRP A 148 18.59 -18.22 -12.84
C TRP A 148 19.01 -19.03 -11.61
N LYS A 149 19.32 -20.32 -11.77
CA LYS A 149 19.71 -21.20 -10.65
C LYS A 149 20.86 -20.62 -9.84
N GLY A 150 20.62 -20.38 -8.55
CA GLY A 150 21.59 -19.76 -7.63
C GLY A 150 21.85 -18.28 -7.88
N ARG A 151 20.93 -17.57 -8.61
CA ARG A 151 21.12 -16.18 -9.01
C ARG A 151 19.96 -15.27 -8.60
N LEU A 152 18.93 -15.80 -7.92
CA LEU A 152 17.73 -15.07 -7.50
C LEU A 152 17.72 -14.82 -5.99
N CYS A 153 17.37 -13.61 -5.56
CA CYS A 153 17.13 -13.26 -4.16
C CYS A 153 15.73 -12.71 -3.96
N THR A 154 15.11 -13.09 -2.85
CA THR A 154 13.81 -12.52 -2.43
C THR A 154 13.66 -12.54 -0.91
N ARG A 155 12.72 -11.79 -0.41
CA ARG A 155 12.24 -11.90 0.96
C ARG A 155 11.33 -13.13 1.13
N SER A 156 10.89 -13.40 2.36
CA SER A 156 9.97 -14.50 2.67
C SER A 156 8.82 -14.61 1.66
N GLY A 157 8.54 -15.84 1.21
CA GLY A 157 7.40 -16.17 0.37
C GLY A 157 6.05 -15.92 1.06
N GLU A 158 6.02 -16.02 2.40
CA GLU A 158 4.84 -15.73 3.21
C GLU A 158 4.63 -14.24 3.50
N HIS A 159 5.57 -13.38 3.09
CA HIS A 159 5.39 -11.96 3.25
C HIS A 159 4.29 -11.41 2.32
N ALA A 160 3.48 -10.48 2.82
CA ALA A 160 2.33 -9.91 2.11
C ALA A 160 2.59 -9.57 0.64
N TYR A 161 3.78 -9.00 0.32
CA TYR A 161 4.09 -8.61 -1.06
C TYR A 161 4.33 -9.79 -2.00
N ASN A 162 4.98 -10.86 -1.53
CA ASN A 162 5.17 -12.06 -2.33
C ASN A 162 3.87 -12.88 -2.41
N LEU A 163 3.08 -12.91 -1.33
CA LEU A 163 1.75 -13.51 -1.38
C LEU A 163 0.84 -12.81 -2.39
N ALA A 164 0.89 -11.49 -2.49
CA ALA A 164 0.11 -10.75 -3.47
C ALA A 164 0.56 -11.06 -4.92
N LEU A 165 1.87 -11.16 -5.17
CA LEU A 165 2.39 -11.58 -6.47
C LEU A 165 1.96 -13.02 -6.80
N THR A 166 2.10 -13.95 -5.86
CA THR A 166 1.67 -15.35 -6.06
C THR A 166 0.16 -15.43 -6.27
N ALA A 167 -0.63 -14.63 -5.55
CA ALA A 167 -2.08 -14.55 -5.73
C ALA A 167 -2.46 -14.01 -7.13
N ALA A 168 -1.74 -13.01 -7.64
CA ALA A 168 -1.93 -12.53 -9.00
C ALA A 168 -1.57 -13.62 -10.03
N TYR A 169 -0.47 -14.34 -9.79
CA TYR A 169 -0.08 -15.48 -10.63
C TYR A 169 -1.17 -16.57 -10.67
N ILE A 170 -1.79 -16.87 -9.51
CA ILE A 170 -2.94 -17.80 -9.45
C ILE A 170 -4.10 -17.28 -10.29
N GLY A 171 -4.40 -15.99 -10.24
CA GLY A 171 -5.48 -15.38 -11.01
C GLY A 171 -5.30 -15.53 -12.52
N HIS A 172 -4.07 -15.45 -13.02
CA HIS A 172 -3.76 -15.60 -14.45
C HIS A 172 -3.63 -17.06 -14.89
N HIS A 173 -2.99 -17.92 -14.09
CA HIS A 173 -2.57 -19.26 -14.51
C HIS A 173 -3.23 -20.41 -13.74
N GLY A 174 -3.91 -20.10 -12.62
CA GLY A 174 -4.45 -21.10 -11.73
C GLY A 174 -3.45 -21.64 -10.70
N ALA A 175 -3.97 -22.32 -9.69
CA ALA A 175 -3.21 -22.74 -8.50
C ALA A 175 -2.09 -23.76 -8.80
N ALA A 176 -2.35 -24.71 -9.70
CA ALA A 176 -1.37 -25.76 -10.02
C ALA A 176 -0.12 -25.17 -10.72
N GLU A 177 -0.32 -24.30 -11.70
CA GLU A 177 0.77 -23.64 -12.41
C GLU A 177 1.51 -22.66 -11.50
N ALA A 178 0.80 -21.98 -10.59
CA ALA A 178 1.42 -21.11 -9.59
C ALA A 178 2.31 -21.90 -8.60
N GLU A 179 1.91 -23.12 -8.22
CA GLU A 179 2.75 -23.99 -7.39
C GLU A 179 4.02 -24.40 -8.14
N ASP A 180 3.90 -24.82 -9.39
CA ASP A 180 5.04 -25.21 -10.22
C ASP A 180 5.98 -24.01 -10.46
N TRP A 181 5.44 -22.85 -10.78
CA TRP A 181 6.20 -21.61 -10.89
C TRP A 181 6.97 -21.30 -9.60
N LEU A 182 6.29 -21.34 -8.45
CA LEU A 182 6.93 -21.01 -7.17
C LEU A 182 8.01 -22.01 -6.79
N ARG A 183 7.88 -23.30 -7.15
CA ARG A 183 8.93 -24.33 -7.04
C ARG A 183 10.15 -23.99 -7.92
N GLY A 184 9.92 -23.51 -9.15
CA GLY A 184 10.97 -23.05 -10.04
C GLY A 184 11.72 -21.84 -9.49
N VAL A 185 10.97 -20.84 -9.00
CA VAL A 185 11.54 -19.67 -8.32
C VAL A 185 12.37 -20.08 -7.10
N LYS A 186 11.85 -20.99 -6.24
CA LYS A 186 12.61 -21.53 -5.09
C LYS A 186 13.91 -22.21 -5.54
N ALA A 187 13.88 -23.03 -6.59
CA ALA A 187 15.06 -23.74 -7.11
C ALA A 187 16.14 -22.78 -7.64
N ASN A 188 15.75 -21.55 -7.99
CA ASN A 188 16.65 -20.51 -8.49
C ASN A 188 17.23 -19.60 -7.40
N LEU A 189 16.81 -19.75 -6.14
CA LEU A 189 17.29 -18.91 -5.05
C LEU A 189 18.80 -19.12 -4.81
N ALA A 190 19.54 -18.03 -4.66
CA ALA A 190 20.93 -18.02 -4.28
C ALA A 190 21.12 -18.33 -2.78
N ARG A 191 20.10 -18.02 -1.99
CA ARG A 191 20.08 -18.20 -0.54
C ARG A 191 18.64 -18.34 -0.05
N LYS A 192 18.46 -18.79 1.19
CA LYS A 192 17.15 -18.76 1.85
C LYS A 192 16.57 -17.34 1.86
N PRO A 193 15.25 -17.18 1.63
CA PRO A 193 14.58 -15.90 1.75
C PRO A 193 14.85 -15.22 3.09
N GLN A 194 15.23 -13.95 3.07
CA GLN A 194 15.52 -13.20 4.29
C GLN A 194 15.51 -11.68 4.05
N GLY A 195 15.38 -10.92 5.12
CA GLY A 195 15.44 -9.47 5.08
C GLY A 195 14.24 -8.80 4.39
N ASN A 196 14.39 -7.52 4.08
CA ASN A 196 13.43 -6.72 3.34
C ASN A 196 13.89 -6.49 1.89
N ASP A 197 13.11 -5.76 1.09
CA ASP A 197 13.43 -5.52 -0.32
C ASP A 197 14.77 -4.79 -0.52
N ARG A 198 15.14 -3.85 0.38
CA ARG A 198 16.47 -3.19 0.32
C ARG A 198 17.61 -4.16 0.56
N ALA A 199 17.42 -5.15 1.45
CA ALA A 199 18.39 -6.20 1.67
C ALA A 199 18.59 -7.11 0.45
N GLN A 200 17.58 -7.24 -0.42
CA GLN A 200 17.70 -7.95 -1.68
C GLN A 200 18.56 -7.16 -2.67
N VAL A 201 18.33 -5.85 -2.79
CA VAL A 201 19.17 -4.97 -3.65
C VAL A 201 20.61 -4.95 -3.16
N LYS A 202 20.85 -4.90 -1.83
CA LYS A 202 22.18 -5.05 -1.26
C LYS A 202 22.85 -6.37 -1.66
N ALA A 203 22.10 -7.47 -1.70
CA ALA A 203 22.62 -8.77 -2.10
C ALA A 203 23.02 -8.80 -3.58
N VAL A 204 22.25 -8.12 -4.46
CA VAL A 204 22.65 -7.96 -5.87
C VAL A 204 23.92 -7.13 -5.99
N TRP A 205 24.03 -6.00 -5.28
CA TRP A 205 25.23 -5.19 -5.24
C TRP A 205 26.45 -5.99 -4.75
N ALA A 206 26.28 -6.79 -3.71
CA ALA A 206 27.34 -7.63 -3.15
C ALA A 206 27.70 -8.85 -4.01
N GLY A 207 26.96 -9.13 -5.09
CA GLY A 207 27.21 -10.27 -5.97
C GLY A 207 26.70 -11.62 -5.44
N GLU A 208 25.86 -11.61 -4.40
CA GLU A 208 25.24 -12.84 -3.88
C GLU A 208 24.17 -13.39 -4.84
N CYS A 209 23.50 -12.51 -5.57
CA CYS A 209 22.54 -12.86 -6.62
C CYS A 209 22.58 -11.80 -7.74
N ASP A 210 21.92 -12.07 -8.84
CA ASP A 210 21.92 -11.20 -10.01
C ASP A 210 20.55 -10.54 -10.23
N VAL A 211 19.49 -11.18 -9.76
CA VAL A 211 18.11 -10.73 -9.84
C VAL A 211 17.49 -10.74 -8.44
N ALA A 212 16.78 -9.69 -8.10
CA ALA A 212 16.02 -9.62 -6.85
C ALA A 212 14.61 -9.11 -7.08
N ILE A 213 13.64 -9.59 -6.31
CA ILE A 213 12.24 -9.14 -6.38
C ILE A 213 12.00 -8.07 -5.30
N GLY A 214 11.42 -6.94 -5.67
CA GLY A 214 11.12 -5.86 -4.73
C GLY A 214 10.04 -4.90 -5.23
N ASN A 215 9.69 -3.91 -4.40
CA ASN A 215 8.76 -2.85 -4.77
C ASN A 215 9.51 -1.61 -5.24
N THR A 216 8.91 -0.88 -6.18
CA THR A 216 9.50 0.30 -6.85
C THR A 216 10.00 1.38 -5.89
N TYR A 217 9.22 1.77 -4.89
CA TYR A 217 9.52 2.91 -4.01
C TYR A 217 10.80 2.73 -3.17
N TYR A 218 11.28 1.50 -2.97
CA TYR A 218 12.54 1.29 -2.26
C TYR A 218 13.75 1.81 -3.03
N MET A 219 13.67 1.90 -4.37
CA MET A 219 14.73 2.54 -5.16
C MET A 219 14.95 3.99 -4.74
N ALA A 220 13.86 4.77 -4.63
CA ALA A 220 13.96 6.17 -4.20
C ALA A 220 14.54 6.30 -2.78
N ALA A 221 14.07 5.45 -1.86
CA ALA A 221 14.56 5.46 -0.47
C ALA A 221 16.07 5.14 -0.39
N MET A 222 16.56 4.19 -1.20
CA MET A 222 17.98 3.84 -1.24
C MET A 222 18.83 4.93 -1.92
N LEU A 223 18.32 5.56 -2.99
CA LEU A 223 19.01 6.67 -3.66
C LEU A 223 19.15 7.90 -2.76
N ALA A 224 18.18 8.13 -1.86
CA ALA A 224 18.23 9.23 -0.89
C ALA A 224 19.17 8.95 0.31
N ASP A 225 19.46 7.69 0.59
CA ASP A 225 20.31 7.27 1.72
C ASP A 225 21.77 7.11 1.26
N PRO A 226 22.73 7.91 1.78
CA PRO A 226 24.13 7.82 1.41
C PRO A 226 24.74 6.42 1.62
N GLU A 227 24.27 5.66 2.62
CA GLU A 227 24.80 4.30 2.91
C GLU A 227 24.27 3.23 1.96
N GLN A 228 23.15 3.50 1.28
CA GLN A 228 22.46 2.55 0.42
C GLN A 228 22.51 2.92 -1.07
N ARG A 229 22.94 4.13 -1.38
CA ARG A 229 22.99 4.65 -2.75
C ARG A 229 23.76 3.74 -3.71
N GLU A 230 24.91 3.25 -3.31
CA GLU A 230 25.72 2.34 -4.13
C GLU A 230 24.96 1.06 -4.49
N TRP A 231 24.11 0.56 -3.57
CA TRP A 231 23.29 -0.62 -3.87
C TRP A 231 22.26 -0.31 -4.96
N ALA A 232 21.59 0.83 -4.85
CA ALA A 232 20.60 1.28 -5.83
C ALA A 232 21.24 1.53 -7.21
N GLU A 233 22.44 2.13 -7.24
CA GLU A 233 23.18 2.44 -8.48
C GLU A 233 23.70 1.19 -9.19
N ALA A 234 23.90 0.07 -8.48
CA ALA A 234 24.36 -1.20 -9.06
C ALA A 234 23.26 -1.98 -9.78
N VAL A 235 21.99 -1.61 -9.62
CA VAL A 235 20.86 -2.32 -10.21
C VAL A 235 20.06 -1.42 -11.17
N GLN A 236 19.35 -2.06 -12.08
CA GLN A 236 18.30 -1.44 -12.88
C GLN A 236 16.94 -1.99 -12.47
N ILE A 237 15.90 -1.19 -12.62
CA ILE A 237 14.52 -1.61 -12.47
C ILE A 237 14.07 -2.26 -13.78
N VAL A 238 13.48 -3.45 -13.65
CA VAL A 238 12.73 -4.11 -14.72
C VAL A 238 11.30 -4.30 -14.23
N PHE A 239 10.33 -3.99 -15.07
CA PHE A 239 8.91 -4.23 -14.83
C PHE A 239 8.52 -5.55 -15.52
N PRO A 240 8.61 -6.71 -14.84
CA PRO A 240 8.13 -7.95 -15.42
C PRO A 240 6.63 -7.85 -15.57
N THR A 241 6.10 -8.48 -16.62
CA THR A 241 4.67 -8.62 -16.84
C THR A 241 4.26 -10.08 -16.65
N PHE A 242 2.98 -10.36 -16.43
CA PHE A 242 2.47 -11.70 -16.69
C PHE A 242 2.37 -11.89 -18.21
N GLU A 243 2.54 -13.12 -18.70
CA GLU A 243 2.43 -13.40 -20.12
C GLU A 243 1.08 -12.95 -20.69
N GLY A 244 1.13 -12.00 -21.64
CA GLY A 244 -0.08 -11.42 -22.24
C GLY A 244 -0.79 -10.33 -21.44
N HIS A 245 -0.27 -9.97 -20.27
CA HIS A 245 -0.84 -8.97 -19.35
C HIS A 245 0.16 -7.90 -18.96
N GLY A 246 -0.06 -7.22 -17.82
CA GLY A 246 0.77 -6.14 -17.32
C GLY A 246 1.63 -6.51 -16.11
N ALA A 247 2.32 -5.52 -15.57
CA ALA A 247 3.11 -5.65 -14.35
C ALA A 247 2.21 -5.66 -13.11
N HIS A 248 2.50 -6.54 -12.15
CA HIS A 248 1.74 -6.62 -10.89
C HIS A 248 1.80 -5.31 -10.12
N MET A 249 0.63 -4.76 -9.87
CA MET A 249 0.45 -3.59 -9.01
C MET A 249 -0.13 -3.99 -7.66
N ASN A 250 0.20 -3.23 -6.64
CA ASN A 250 -0.45 -3.30 -5.34
C ASN A 250 -0.64 -1.89 -4.79
N ILE A 251 -1.49 -1.73 -3.77
CA ILE A 251 -1.89 -0.42 -3.27
C ILE A 251 -1.58 -0.23 -1.79
N SER A 252 -1.46 1.02 -1.38
CA SER A 252 -1.89 1.43 -0.05
C SER A 252 -3.31 1.95 -0.17
N GLY A 253 -4.14 1.60 0.79
CA GLY A 253 -5.54 1.97 0.74
C GLY A 253 -6.10 2.34 2.10
N VAL A 254 -7.30 2.87 2.06
CA VAL A 254 -8.06 3.33 3.22
C VAL A 254 -9.43 2.66 3.25
N ALA A 255 -9.87 2.30 4.44
CA ALA A 255 -11.21 1.76 4.69
C ALA A 255 -11.82 2.44 5.92
N MET A 256 -13.14 2.67 5.89
CA MET A 256 -13.86 3.22 7.03
C MET A 256 -14.17 2.11 8.03
N THR A 257 -13.90 2.33 9.31
CA THR A 257 -14.23 1.36 10.36
C THR A 257 -15.73 1.30 10.63
N THR A 258 -16.24 0.19 11.15
CA THR A 258 -17.66 0.06 11.50
C THR A 258 -18.09 1.02 12.62
N ALA A 259 -17.17 1.49 13.45
CA ALA A 259 -17.45 2.45 14.52
C ALA A 259 -17.50 3.88 14.01
N ALA A 260 -16.50 4.34 13.30
CA ALA A 260 -16.30 5.64 12.67
C ALA A 260 -17.06 6.80 13.33
N PRO A 261 -16.69 7.23 14.55
CA PRO A 261 -17.42 8.28 15.27
C PRO A 261 -17.45 9.62 14.53
N ASN A 262 -16.41 9.93 13.73
CA ASN A 262 -16.29 11.16 12.96
C ASN A 262 -16.47 10.91 11.44
N LYS A 263 -17.46 10.12 11.07
CA LYS A 263 -17.69 9.64 9.69
C LYS A 263 -17.62 10.74 8.62
N ALA A 264 -18.24 11.89 8.85
CA ALA A 264 -18.25 12.99 7.88
C ALA A 264 -16.83 13.55 7.63
N ASN A 265 -16.04 13.72 8.66
CA ASN A 265 -14.66 14.18 8.55
C ASN A 265 -13.75 13.10 7.93
N ALA A 266 -14.00 11.83 8.25
CA ALA A 266 -13.31 10.70 7.64
C ALA A 266 -13.51 10.66 6.12
N ILE A 267 -14.73 10.88 5.61
CA ILE A 267 -15.01 10.98 4.17
C ILE A 267 -14.21 12.14 3.54
N LYS A 268 -14.18 13.32 4.18
CA LYS A 268 -13.40 14.46 3.69
C LYS A 268 -11.90 14.11 3.59
N LEU A 269 -11.36 13.38 4.57
CA LEU A 269 -9.96 12.93 4.51
C LEU A 269 -9.76 11.93 3.36
N MET A 270 -10.64 10.95 3.18
CA MET A 270 -10.57 10.02 2.07
C MET A 270 -10.59 10.74 0.71
N GLU A 271 -11.50 11.70 0.53
CA GLU A 271 -11.60 12.53 -0.68
C GLU A 271 -10.34 13.39 -0.91
N PHE A 272 -9.76 13.94 0.17
CA PHE A 272 -8.50 14.67 0.06
C PHE A 272 -7.33 13.77 -0.39
N LEU A 273 -7.22 12.56 0.15
CA LEU A 273 -6.16 11.61 -0.23
C LEU A 273 -6.18 11.23 -1.71
N VAL A 274 -7.35 11.27 -2.36
CA VAL A 274 -7.51 11.02 -3.80
C VAL A 274 -7.66 12.31 -4.62
N SER A 275 -7.53 13.49 -4.01
CA SER A 275 -7.45 14.75 -4.75
C SER A 275 -6.11 14.89 -5.46
N GLU A 276 -6.04 15.75 -6.48
CA GLU A 276 -4.78 16.06 -7.18
C GLU A 276 -3.66 16.44 -6.20
N GLU A 277 -3.97 17.31 -5.21
CA GLU A 277 -3.02 17.74 -4.18
C GLU A 277 -2.54 16.57 -3.32
N GLY A 278 -3.44 15.74 -2.81
CA GLY A 278 -3.08 14.57 -1.99
C GLY A 278 -2.25 13.55 -2.77
N GLN A 279 -2.61 13.30 -4.03
CA GLN A 279 -1.88 12.38 -4.91
C GLN A 279 -0.49 12.92 -5.27
N GLN A 280 -0.34 14.22 -5.47
CA GLN A 280 0.94 14.84 -5.79
C GLN A 280 1.90 14.75 -4.60
N ILE A 281 1.42 14.97 -3.37
CA ILE A 281 2.20 14.76 -2.15
C ILE A 281 2.71 13.32 -2.06
N TYR A 282 1.85 12.32 -2.33
CA TYR A 282 2.26 10.91 -2.36
C TYR A 282 3.32 10.63 -3.41
N ALA A 283 3.13 11.13 -4.64
CA ALA A 283 4.05 10.91 -5.74
C ALA A 283 5.45 11.47 -5.45
N GLU A 284 5.51 12.67 -4.88
CA GLU A 284 6.77 13.37 -4.63
C GLU A 284 7.52 12.83 -3.40
N LEU A 285 6.81 12.59 -2.28
CA LEU A 285 7.45 12.21 -1.03
C LEU A 285 7.75 10.73 -0.92
N ASN A 286 6.90 9.88 -1.49
CA ASN A 286 7.01 8.44 -1.31
C ASN A 286 7.50 7.70 -2.56
N ALA A 287 7.65 8.39 -3.69
CA ALA A 287 7.99 7.78 -4.98
C ALA A 287 7.06 6.61 -5.32
N GLU A 288 5.77 6.79 -5.06
CA GLU A 288 4.71 5.86 -5.41
C GLU A 288 3.88 6.39 -6.57
N TYR A 289 3.18 5.50 -7.26
CA TYR A 289 2.35 5.88 -8.39
C TYR A 289 1.00 6.42 -7.90
N PRO A 290 0.54 7.57 -8.42
CA PRO A 290 -0.84 8.02 -8.21
C PRO A 290 -1.84 6.97 -8.71
N VAL A 291 -2.97 6.83 -8.01
CA VAL A 291 -4.09 6.00 -8.46
C VAL A 291 -5.10 6.79 -9.30
N VAL A 292 -5.02 8.11 -9.26
CA VAL A 292 -5.93 9.03 -9.95
C VAL A 292 -5.39 9.36 -11.34
N GLU A 293 -6.22 9.20 -12.36
CA GLU A 293 -5.85 9.53 -13.73
C GLU A 293 -5.45 10.99 -13.89
N GLY A 294 -4.43 11.24 -14.73
CA GLY A 294 -3.94 12.57 -15.04
C GLY A 294 -2.96 13.15 -14.02
N VAL A 295 -2.85 12.59 -12.82
CA VAL A 295 -1.82 12.97 -11.85
C VAL A 295 -0.51 12.29 -12.23
N LYS A 296 0.56 13.07 -12.39
CA LYS A 296 1.86 12.56 -12.79
C LYS A 296 2.60 11.97 -11.60
N ALA A 297 3.30 10.87 -11.84
CA ALA A 297 4.34 10.39 -10.92
C ALA A 297 5.47 11.44 -10.82
N SER A 298 6.30 11.37 -9.77
CA SER A 298 7.47 12.24 -9.67
C SER A 298 8.45 11.97 -10.81
N ASP A 299 9.30 12.96 -11.13
CA ASP A 299 10.32 12.83 -12.17
C ASP A 299 11.23 11.61 -11.96
N LEU A 300 11.56 11.31 -10.70
CA LEU A 300 12.34 10.12 -10.35
C LEU A 300 11.61 8.85 -10.75
N VAL A 301 10.32 8.71 -10.40
CA VAL A 301 9.51 7.53 -10.73
C VAL A 301 9.32 7.40 -12.26
N ALA A 302 9.09 8.52 -12.95
CA ALA A 302 8.97 8.56 -14.39
C ALA A 302 10.29 8.14 -15.09
N SER A 303 11.45 8.42 -14.49
CA SER A 303 12.76 8.04 -15.03
C SER A 303 13.02 6.52 -15.03
N TRP A 304 12.23 5.72 -14.29
CA TRP A 304 12.36 4.27 -14.27
C TRP A 304 11.78 3.58 -15.51
N GLY A 305 11.09 4.32 -16.36
CA GLY A 305 10.49 3.85 -17.60
C GLY A 305 8.99 3.68 -17.53
N GLU A 306 8.41 3.45 -18.68
CA GLU A 306 6.97 3.18 -18.84
C GLU A 306 6.69 1.69 -18.77
N PHE A 307 5.53 1.32 -18.26
CA PHE A 307 5.04 -0.06 -18.23
C PHE A 307 3.50 -0.06 -18.28
N SER A 308 2.94 -1.17 -18.70
CA SER A 308 1.49 -1.42 -18.55
C SER A 308 1.23 -2.10 -17.22
N ALA A 309 0.30 -1.55 -16.44
CA ALA A 309 -0.18 -2.21 -15.23
C ALA A 309 -0.98 -3.46 -15.58
N ASP A 310 -0.94 -4.46 -14.72
CA ASP A 310 -1.79 -5.63 -14.81
C ASP A 310 -3.26 -5.24 -14.77
N ASP A 311 -4.07 -5.87 -15.61
CA ASP A 311 -5.50 -5.61 -15.77
C ASP A 311 -6.38 -6.43 -14.81
N LEU A 312 -5.80 -7.41 -14.09
CA LEU A 312 -6.53 -8.20 -13.09
C LEU A 312 -6.90 -7.31 -11.89
N PRO A 313 -8.21 -7.20 -11.54
CA PRO A 313 -8.63 -6.36 -10.43
C PRO A 313 -8.00 -6.81 -9.10
N LEU A 314 -7.54 -5.83 -8.29
CA LEU A 314 -6.94 -6.13 -6.99
C LEU A 314 -7.89 -6.87 -6.03
N ALA A 315 -9.20 -6.64 -6.14
CA ALA A 315 -10.20 -7.37 -5.38
C ALA A 315 -10.17 -8.88 -5.71
N GLU A 316 -10.00 -9.23 -6.98
CA GLU A 316 -9.89 -10.61 -7.45
C GLU A 316 -8.57 -11.24 -7.01
N ILE A 317 -7.46 -10.52 -7.15
CA ILE A 317 -6.15 -10.97 -6.61
C ILE A 317 -6.25 -11.29 -5.13
N ALA A 318 -6.95 -10.46 -4.36
CA ALA A 318 -7.09 -10.65 -2.91
C ALA A 318 -7.85 -11.94 -2.53
N GLU A 319 -8.75 -12.43 -3.37
CA GLU A 319 -9.47 -13.70 -3.14
C GLU A 319 -8.51 -14.92 -3.16
N HIS A 320 -7.41 -14.84 -3.92
CA HIS A 320 -6.43 -15.92 -4.01
C HIS A 320 -5.38 -15.92 -2.88
N ARG A 321 -5.43 -14.95 -1.95
CA ARG A 321 -4.39 -14.80 -0.91
C ARG A 321 -4.22 -16.02 -0.02
N ALA A 322 -5.32 -16.65 0.41
CA ALA A 322 -5.26 -17.83 1.27
C ALA A 322 -4.62 -19.03 0.57
N GLU A 323 -4.92 -19.19 -0.72
CA GLU A 323 -4.35 -20.22 -1.57
C GLU A 323 -2.87 -19.96 -1.84
N ALA A 324 -2.49 -18.71 -2.12
CA ALA A 324 -1.09 -18.30 -2.26
C ALA A 324 -0.25 -18.64 -1.02
N LEU A 325 -0.79 -18.40 0.19
CA LEU A 325 -0.13 -18.79 1.44
C LEU A 325 0.03 -20.31 1.54
N LYS A 326 -1.03 -21.06 1.22
CA LYS A 326 -0.99 -22.52 1.22
C LYS A 326 0.06 -23.06 0.25
N ILE A 327 0.16 -22.49 -0.95
CA ILE A 327 1.17 -22.87 -1.94
C ILE A 327 2.58 -22.55 -1.41
N ALA A 328 2.82 -21.36 -0.87
CA ALA A 328 4.11 -20.99 -0.32
C ALA A 328 4.56 -21.96 0.79
N GLN A 329 3.65 -22.39 1.64
CA GLN A 329 3.89 -23.40 2.68
C GLN A 329 4.09 -24.82 2.11
N THR A 330 3.29 -25.23 1.12
CA THR A 330 3.42 -26.55 0.46
C THR A 330 4.77 -26.68 -0.27
N VAL A 331 5.22 -25.61 -0.89
CA VAL A 331 6.54 -25.52 -1.54
C VAL A 331 7.67 -25.43 -0.49
N ASP A 332 7.34 -25.14 0.77
CA ASP A 332 8.32 -24.82 1.83
C ASP A 332 9.28 -23.72 1.36
N PHE A 333 8.71 -22.61 0.84
CA PHE A 333 9.48 -21.59 0.13
C PHE A 333 10.60 -20.97 0.96
N ASP A 334 10.38 -20.81 2.25
CA ASP A 334 11.31 -20.19 3.20
C ASP A 334 12.26 -21.22 3.86
N GLY A 335 12.10 -22.51 3.57
CA GLY A 335 12.79 -23.64 4.20
C GLY A 335 14.21 -23.97 3.78
#